data_3218f0e49e79fa56d88f8e5e95401aaf
#
_entry.id   3218f0e49e79fa56d88f8e5e95401aaf
#
_cell.length_a   1.000
_cell.length_b   1.000
_cell.length_c   1.000
_cell.angle_alpha   90.00
_cell.angle_beta   90.00
_cell.angle_gamma   90.00
#
_symmetry.space_group_name_H-M   'P 1'
#
loop_
_entity.id
_entity.type
_entity.pdbx_description
1 polymer ?
#
loop_
_entity_poly.entity_id
_entity_poly.type
_entity_poly.pdbx_seq_one_letter_code
_entity_poly.pdbx_strand_id
1 'polypeptide(L)'
;HRNKNSDKIEEYIEKKILEKLLPPLPNGATDEKKEQYQISYEKMKQKLKDGKLDDLTIELEIDQASFEAGSNLPPDMAAMQESFIKVIGITNKKVKKELKVKDAKESLKNEASEKILDMESIKAEALRRAQNEGIMFIDEIDKVAVSSAGSSRQDPSKEGVQRDLLPIVEGSDVSTKFGTIKTDHILFIAAGAFHISKPSDLIPELQGRFPLRVNLDSLDEDALYEILTKPKNSLLNQYKALLSVEEVELEFNDDALRQIAKLTQSTNQKVEDIGARRLHTVIEKLLEDISFNADEYKGQKFIITKELVDEKLGQICQDEDRAKYIL
;
A
#
# COMPACT_ATOMS: atom_id res chain seq x y z
N HIS A 1 7.53 0.25 -14.21
CA HIS A 1 8.44 0.91 -15.15
C HIS A 1 9.70 1.44 -14.46
N ARG A 2 9.61 2.13 -13.31
CA ARG A 2 10.80 2.55 -12.54
C ARG A 2 11.74 1.38 -12.25
N ASN A 3 11.25 0.24 -11.76
CA ASN A 3 12.07 -0.93 -11.46
C ASN A 3 12.74 -1.53 -12.71
N LYS A 4 12.09 -1.47 -13.89
CA LYS A 4 12.66 -1.96 -15.14
C LYS A 4 13.76 -1.05 -15.72
N ASN A 5 13.78 0.21 -15.32
CA ASN A 5 14.76 1.20 -15.77
C ASN A 5 15.68 1.68 -14.63
N SER A 6 15.71 0.96 -13.49
CA SER A 6 16.53 1.31 -12.32
C SER A 6 17.99 1.51 -12.71
N ASP A 7 18.55 0.55 -13.45
CA ASP A 7 19.96 0.56 -13.87
C ASP A 7 20.28 1.78 -14.73
N LYS A 8 19.38 2.16 -15.67
CA LYS A 8 19.55 3.34 -16.52
C LYS A 8 19.43 4.64 -15.73
N ILE A 9 18.57 4.68 -14.74
CA ILE A 9 18.41 5.83 -13.84
C ILE A 9 19.67 5.99 -13.00
N GLU A 10 20.20 4.92 -12.43
CA GLU A 10 21.44 4.92 -11.66
C GLU A 10 22.64 5.33 -12.52
N GLU A 11 22.75 4.80 -13.72
CA GLU A 11 23.81 5.17 -14.66
C GLU A 11 23.77 6.66 -15.04
N TYR A 12 22.56 7.21 -15.25
CA TYR A 12 22.38 8.64 -15.51
C TYR A 12 22.85 9.50 -14.32
N ILE A 13 22.47 9.10 -13.10
CA ILE A 13 22.84 9.81 -11.87
C ILE A 13 24.36 9.74 -11.65
N GLU A 14 24.95 8.55 -11.76
CA GLU A 14 26.41 8.34 -11.65
C GLU A 14 27.16 9.25 -12.63
N LYS A 15 26.75 9.24 -13.91
CA LYS A 15 27.37 10.04 -14.95
C LYS A 15 27.30 11.54 -14.64
N LYS A 16 26.15 12.03 -14.26
CA LYS A 16 25.93 13.46 -13.92
C LYS A 16 26.77 13.93 -12.74
N ILE A 17 26.87 13.13 -11.69
CA ILE A 17 27.68 13.45 -10.51
C ILE A 17 29.17 13.42 -10.86
N LEU A 18 29.62 12.39 -11.60
CA LEU A 18 31.02 12.27 -12.01
C LEU A 18 31.46 13.39 -12.96
N GLU A 19 30.60 13.86 -13.86
CA GLU A 19 30.86 15.02 -14.72
C GLU A 19 31.08 16.31 -13.91
N LYS A 20 30.52 16.42 -12.71
CA LYS A 20 30.72 17.57 -11.81
C LYS A 20 31.93 17.43 -10.88
N LEU A 21 32.29 16.21 -10.54
CA LEU A 21 33.43 15.92 -9.66
C LEU A 21 34.77 15.85 -10.42
N LEU A 22 34.74 15.53 -11.71
CA LEU A 22 35.94 15.41 -12.54
C LEU A 22 36.00 16.58 -13.54
N PRO A 23 37.19 17.23 -13.69
CA PRO A 23 37.33 18.27 -14.70
C PRO A 23 37.18 17.67 -16.11
N PRO A 24 36.54 18.39 -17.04
CA PRO A 24 36.36 17.90 -18.39
C PRO A 24 37.71 17.70 -19.09
N LEU A 25 37.81 16.62 -19.87
CA LEU A 25 38.98 16.37 -20.71
C LEU A 25 39.15 17.51 -21.73
N PRO A 26 40.33 18.13 -21.85
CA PRO A 26 40.56 19.15 -22.84
C PRO A 26 40.44 18.57 -24.27
N ASN A 27 39.85 19.33 -25.18
CA ASN A 27 39.81 18.96 -26.60
C ASN A 27 41.22 18.81 -27.14
N GLY A 28 41.58 17.63 -27.67
CA GLY A 28 42.92 17.31 -28.16
C GLY A 28 43.87 16.66 -27.15
N ALA A 29 43.35 16.10 -26.06
CA ALA A 29 44.17 15.36 -25.10
C ALA A 29 44.87 14.15 -25.73
N THR A 30 46.14 13.95 -25.37
CA THR A 30 46.95 12.78 -25.80
C THR A 30 46.34 11.49 -25.25
N ASP A 31 46.64 10.36 -25.88
CA ASP A 31 46.08 9.07 -25.49
C ASP A 31 46.46 8.66 -24.08
N GLU A 32 47.64 9.01 -23.59
CA GLU A 32 48.08 8.84 -22.22
C GLU A 32 47.20 9.62 -21.22
N LYS A 33 46.77 10.84 -21.54
CA LYS A 33 45.87 11.64 -20.70
C LYS A 33 44.46 11.09 -20.68
N LYS A 34 43.98 10.50 -21.77
CA LYS A 34 42.69 9.82 -21.84
C LYS A 34 42.69 8.58 -20.94
N GLU A 35 43.78 7.81 -20.97
CA GLU A 35 43.92 6.61 -20.17
C GLU A 35 43.96 6.94 -18.65
N GLN A 36 44.74 7.96 -18.27
CA GLN A 36 44.76 8.47 -16.89
C GLN A 36 43.38 9.00 -16.42
N TYR A 37 42.66 9.67 -17.29
CA TYR A 37 41.31 10.12 -17.02
C TYR A 37 40.35 8.95 -16.78
N GLN A 38 40.41 7.92 -17.62
CA GLN A 38 39.58 6.73 -17.49
C GLN A 38 39.86 6.00 -16.16
N ILE A 39 41.12 5.87 -15.79
CA ILE A 39 41.49 5.27 -14.50
C ILE A 39 40.94 6.10 -13.31
N SER A 40 41.00 7.43 -13.41
CA SER A 40 40.47 8.32 -12.39
C SER A 40 38.94 8.27 -12.32
N TYR A 41 38.28 8.19 -13.48
CA TYR A 41 36.85 8.06 -13.62
C TYR A 41 36.35 6.76 -12.94
N GLU A 42 36.96 5.62 -13.22
CA GLU A 42 36.60 4.33 -12.62
C GLU A 42 36.83 4.32 -11.09
N LYS A 43 37.92 4.90 -10.61
CA LYS A 43 38.19 5.05 -9.17
C LYS A 43 37.13 5.92 -8.48
N MET A 44 36.72 7.03 -9.10
CA MET A 44 35.71 7.91 -8.54
C MET A 44 34.33 7.27 -8.58
N LYS A 45 34.02 6.54 -9.66
CA LYS A 45 32.79 5.75 -9.78
C LYS A 45 32.67 4.72 -8.66
N GLN A 46 33.75 4.00 -8.37
CA GLN A 46 33.76 3.03 -7.27
C GLN A 46 33.55 3.70 -5.91
N LYS A 47 34.24 4.82 -5.64
CA LYS A 47 34.04 5.59 -4.41
C LYS A 47 32.62 6.14 -4.25
N LEU A 48 31.97 6.53 -5.36
CA LEU A 48 30.60 6.99 -5.38
C LEU A 48 29.60 5.87 -5.02
N LYS A 49 29.86 4.65 -5.53
CA LYS A 49 29.10 3.44 -5.18
C LYS A 49 29.31 3.03 -3.71
N ASP A 50 30.51 3.14 -3.21
CA ASP A 50 30.88 2.85 -1.81
C ASP A 50 30.34 3.92 -0.82
N GLY A 51 29.68 4.99 -1.30
CA GLY A 51 29.17 6.08 -0.45
C GLY A 51 30.25 7.01 0.12
N LYS A 52 31.53 6.84 -0.25
CA LYS A 52 32.66 7.63 0.29
C LYS A 52 32.68 9.08 -0.16
N LEU A 53 31.83 9.45 -1.13
CA LEU A 53 31.75 10.78 -1.68
C LEU A 53 30.44 11.52 -1.27
N ASP A 54 29.62 10.92 -0.43
CA ASP A 54 28.28 11.41 -0.11
C ASP A 54 28.27 12.78 0.60
N ASP A 55 29.32 13.11 1.35
CA ASP A 55 29.49 14.40 2.04
C ASP A 55 30.16 15.50 1.20
N LEU A 56 30.66 15.18 0.02
CA LEU A 56 31.21 16.19 -0.89
C LEU A 56 30.11 17.10 -1.44
N THR A 57 30.43 18.39 -1.58
CA THR A 57 29.52 19.38 -2.17
C THR A 57 29.80 19.51 -3.66
N ILE A 58 28.73 19.46 -4.45
CA ILE A 58 28.79 19.68 -5.92
C ILE A 58 27.80 20.77 -6.32
N GLU A 59 28.13 21.52 -7.37
CA GLU A 59 27.25 22.51 -7.98
C GLU A 59 26.37 21.83 -9.03
N LEU A 60 25.05 21.77 -8.78
CA LEU A 60 24.07 21.25 -9.73
C LEU A 60 23.12 22.35 -10.21
N GLU A 61 22.73 22.25 -11.48
CA GLU A 61 21.63 23.03 -12.03
C GLU A 61 20.33 22.25 -11.82
N ILE A 62 19.46 22.72 -10.94
CA ILE A 62 18.19 22.09 -10.60
C ILE A 62 17.06 22.96 -11.11
N ASP A 63 16.01 22.34 -11.63
CA ASP A 63 14.78 23.02 -11.97
C ASP A 63 14.10 23.54 -10.69
N GLN A 64 13.82 24.84 -10.63
CA GLN A 64 13.28 25.52 -9.44
C GLN A 64 11.97 24.87 -8.95
N ALA A 65 11.16 24.34 -9.85
CA ALA A 65 9.89 23.67 -9.56
C ALA A 65 10.05 22.37 -8.76
N SER A 66 11.13 21.61 -8.99
CA SER A 66 11.38 20.34 -8.28
C SER A 66 11.86 20.54 -6.84
N PHE A 67 12.35 21.71 -6.51
CA PHE A 67 12.87 22.01 -5.17
C PHE A 67 11.78 22.46 -4.20
N GLU A 68 10.82 23.26 -4.67
CA GLU A 68 9.71 23.75 -3.84
C GLU A 68 8.69 22.65 -3.50
N ALA A 69 8.58 21.61 -4.32
CA ALA A 69 7.74 20.45 -4.07
C ALA A 69 8.23 19.55 -2.90
N GLY A 70 9.49 19.68 -2.49
CA GLY A 70 10.07 18.96 -1.35
C GLY A 70 9.87 19.60 0.02
N SER A 71 9.32 20.80 0.11
CA SER A 71 9.09 21.49 1.37
C SER A 71 7.64 21.36 1.83
N ASN A 72 7.40 20.43 2.78
CA ASN A 72 6.27 20.32 3.75
C ASN A 72 4.88 20.92 3.39
N LEU A 73 4.47 20.96 2.13
CA LEU A 73 3.14 21.36 1.73
C LEU A 73 2.17 20.15 1.69
N PRO A 74 0.93 20.32 2.13
CA PRO A 74 -0.09 19.27 1.97
C PRO A 74 -0.26 18.87 0.50
N PRO A 75 -0.52 17.58 0.19
CA PRO A 75 -0.58 17.05 -1.18
C PRO A 75 -1.52 17.81 -2.12
N ASP A 76 -2.62 18.33 -1.60
CA ASP A 76 -3.61 19.09 -2.37
C ASP A 76 -3.11 20.49 -2.79
N MET A 77 -2.29 21.13 -1.97
CA MET A 77 -1.68 22.42 -2.32
C MET A 77 -0.51 22.26 -3.29
N ALA A 78 0.26 21.18 -3.20
CA ALA A 78 1.34 20.87 -4.15
C ALA A 78 0.80 20.67 -5.58
N ALA A 79 -0.32 19.92 -5.73
CA ALA A 79 -0.96 19.72 -7.03
C ALA A 79 -1.54 21.00 -7.64
N MET A 80 -2.05 21.90 -6.80
CA MET A 80 -2.57 23.20 -7.22
C MET A 80 -1.43 24.13 -7.67
N GLN A 81 -0.31 24.14 -6.98
CA GLN A 81 0.88 24.92 -7.31
C GLN A 81 1.52 24.42 -8.61
N GLU A 82 1.61 23.11 -8.83
CA GLU A 82 2.11 22.51 -10.06
C GLU A 82 1.24 22.89 -11.28
N SER A 83 -0.07 22.92 -11.10
CA SER A 83 -1.02 23.36 -12.13
C SER A 83 -0.88 24.85 -12.43
N PHE A 84 -0.66 25.70 -11.42
CA PHE A 84 -0.47 27.14 -11.56
C PHE A 84 0.83 27.46 -12.32
N ILE A 85 1.93 26.78 -12.01
CA ILE A 85 3.23 26.94 -12.67
C ILE A 85 3.14 26.57 -14.15
N LYS A 86 2.41 25.48 -14.49
CA LYS A 86 2.15 25.08 -15.89
C LYS A 86 1.30 26.08 -16.67
N VAL A 87 0.33 26.72 -16.04
CA VAL A 87 -0.58 27.67 -16.70
C VAL A 87 0.08 29.03 -16.94
N ILE A 88 0.96 29.50 -16.04
CA ILE A 88 1.62 30.81 -16.14
C ILE A 88 2.82 30.76 -17.09
N GLY A 89 3.25 29.58 -17.58
CA GLY A 89 4.34 29.45 -18.56
C GLY A 89 5.69 29.95 -18.01
N ILE A 90 5.91 29.89 -16.69
CA ILE A 90 7.22 30.15 -16.10
C ILE A 90 8.12 29.01 -16.55
N THR A 91 8.84 29.23 -17.64
CA THR A 91 9.88 28.35 -18.15
C THR A 91 10.87 28.06 -17.03
N ASN A 92 11.17 26.78 -16.84
CA ASN A 92 12.14 26.22 -15.92
C ASN A 92 13.42 27.07 -15.85
N LYS A 93 13.50 28.00 -14.91
CA LYS A 93 14.76 28.65 -14.59
C LYS A 93 15.60 27.64 -13.81
N LYS A 94 16.64 27.16 -14.45
CA LYS A 94 17.66 26.36 -13.77
C LYS A 94 18.42 27.24 -12.81
N VAL A 95 18.39 26.88 -11.55
CA VAL A 95 19.15 27.56 -10.48
C VAL A 95 20.34 26.69 -10.13
N LYS A 96 21.53 27.30 -10.16
CA LYS A 96 22.75 26.65 -9.67
C LYS A 96 22.72 26.62 -8.16
N LYS A 97 22.85 25.43 -7.60
CA LYS A 97 22.85 25.20 -6.16
C LYS A 97 23.97 24.26 -5.75
N GLU A 98 24.59 24.57 -4.64
CA GLU A 98 25.56 23.69 -4.01
C GLU A 98 24.82 22.69 -3.12
N LEU A 99 24.97 21.40 -3.40
CA LEU A 99 24.35 20.29 -2.66
C LEU A 99 25.38 19.24 -2.32
N LYS A 100 25.18 18.54 -1.19
CA LYS A 100 25.92 17.33 -0.92
C LYS A 100 25.57 16.24 -1.93
N VAL A 101 26.51 15.39 -2.28
CA VAL A 101 26.32 14.29 -3.25
C VAL A 101 25.15 13.41 -2.85
N LYS A 102 24.91 13.17 -1.57
CA LYS A 102 23.76 12.44 -1.07
C LYS A 102 22.43 13.07 -1.50
N ASP A 103 22.27 14.39 -1.28
CA ASP A 103 21.04 15.13 -1.61
C ASP A 103 20.91 15.32 -3.13
N ALA A 104 22.05 15.44 -3.80
CA ALA A 104 22.14 15.52 -5.26
C ALA A 104 21.66 14.22 -5.94
N LYS A 105 21.96 13.04 -5.38
CA LYS A 105 21.47 11.75 -5.87
C LYS A 105 19.94 11.71 -5.86
N GLU A 106 19.30 12.19 -4.80
CA GLU A 106 17.84 12.21 -4.68
C GLU A 106 17.19 13.17 -5.68
N SER A 107 17.72 14.39 -5.80
CA SER A 107 17.26 15.38 -6.77
C SER A 107 17.41 14.89 -8.21
N LEU A 108 18.56 14.31 -8.56
CA LEU A 108 18.82 13.75 -9.88
C LEU A 108 17.98 12.51 -10.19
N LYS A 109 17.53 11.76 -9.18
CA LYS A 109 16.64 10.61 -9.38
C LYS A 109 15.28 11.02 -9.93
N ASN A 110 14.75 12.15 -9.51
CA ASN A 110 13.51 12.71 -10.04
C ASN A 110 13.73 13.19 -11.49
N GLU A 111 14.78 13.99 -11.75
CA GLU A 111 15.13 14.45 -13.09
C GLU A 111 15.38 13.28 -14.07
N ALA A 112 16.13 12.26 -13.64
CA ALA A 112 16.39 11.07 -14.43
C ALA A 112 15.10 10.29 -14.75
N SER A 113 14.20 10.20 -13.75
CA SER A 113 12.92 9.52 -13.94
C SER A 113 12.07 10.26 -14.99
N GLU A 114 12.00 11.57 -14.96
CA GLU A 114 11.28 12.37 -15.96
C GLU A 114 11.87 12.27 -17.36
N LYS A 115 13.20 12.22 -17.47
CA LYS A 115 13.90 12.16 -18.78
C LYS A 115 13.95 10.75 -19.38
N ILE A 116 14.09 9.72 -18.55
CA ILE A 116 14.22 8.32 -19.01
C ILE A 116 12.85 7.67 -19.19
N LEU A 117 11.86 8.07 -18.37
CA LEU A 117 10.51 7.55 -18.44
C LEU A 117 9.66 8.46 -19.33
N ASP A 118 9.19 7.91 -20.43
CA ASP A 118 8.12 8.53 -21.21
C ASP A 118 6.81 8.44 -20.42
N MET A 119 6.50 9.49 -19.67
CA MET A 119 5.33 9.55 -18.81
C MET A 119 4.01 9.45 -19.59
N GLU A 120 3.98 9.95 -20.82
CA GLU A 120 2.78 9.84 -21.68
C GLU A 120 2.56 8.39 -22.13
N SER A 121 3.62 7.69 -22.52
CA SER A 121 3.53 6.27 -22.85
C SER A 121 3.13 5.42 -21.63
N ILE A 122 3.65 5.74 -20.44
CA ILE A 122 3.28 5.05 -19.20
C ILE A 122 1.80 5.28 -18.85
N LYS A 123 1.30 6.51 -18.97
CA LYS A 123 -0.11 6.84 -18.74
C LYS A 123 -1.01 6.10 -19.74
N ALA A 124 -0.67 6.16 -21.03
CA ALA A 124 -1.43 5.47 -22.06
C ALA A 124 -1.50 3.96 -21.81
N GLU A 125 -0.38 3.33 -21.47
CA GLU A 125 -0.35 1.90 -21.15
C GLU A 125 -1.10 1.57 -19.85
N ALA A 126 -1.03 2.44 -18.82
CA ALA A 126 -1.79 2.27 -17.58
C ALA A 126 -3.30 2.33 -17.83
N LEU A 127 -3.76 3.32 -18.61
CA LEU A 127 -5.17 3.44 -19.02
C LEU A 127 -5.61 2.22 -19.83
N ARG A 128 -4.81 1.79 -20.81
CA ARG A 128 -5.07 0.59 -21.60
C ARG A 128 -5.25 -0.65 -20.74
N ARG A 129 -4.35 -0.86 -19.76
CA ARG A 129 -4.46 -2.00 -18.83
C ARG A 129 -5.66 -1.90 -17.91
N ALA A 130 -5.91 -0.71 -17.37
CA ALA A 130 -7.08 -0.50 -16.52
C ALA A 130 -8.39 -0.84 -17.25
N GLN A 131 -8.50 -0.45 -18.52
CA GLN A 131 -9.69 -0.73 -19.34
C GLN A 131 -9.85 -2.21 -19.71
N ASN A 132 -8.74 -2.91 -20.04
CA ASN A 132 -8.85 -4.25 -20.65
C ASN A 132 -8.47 -5.39 -19.70
N GLU A 133 -7.76 -5.10 -18.61
CA GLU A 133 -7.21 -6.08 -17.68
C GLU A 133 -7.58 -5.71 -16.22
N GLY A 134 -8.43 -4.67 -16.03
CA GLY A 134 -8.81 -4.16 -14.72
C GLY A 134 -9.78 -5.09 -14.00
N ILE A 135 -9.64 -5.16 -12.68
CA ILE A 135 -10.58 -5.81 -11.78
C ILE A 135 -11.02 -4.76 -10.76
N MET A 136 -12.32 -4.59 -10.59
CA MET A 136 -12.92 -3.65 -9.65
C MET A 136 -13.73 -4.41 -8.60
N PHE A 137 -13.42 -4.19 -7.33
CA PHE A 137 -14.17 -4.74 -6.22
C PHE A 137 -15.16 -3.69 -5.71
N ILE A 138 -16.41 -4.11 -5.51
CA ILE A 138 -17.48 -3.34 -4.87
C ILE A 138 -17.78 -4.07 -3.56
N ASP A 139 -17.30 -3.53 -2.45
CA ASP A 139 -17.53 -4.13 -1.14
C ASP A 139 -18.84 -3.62 -0.52
N GLU A 140 -19.41 -4.40 0.40
CA GLU A 140 -20.64 -4.09 1.14
C GLU A 140 -21.84 -3.75 0.25
N ILE A 141 -22.01 -4.41 -0.91
CA ILE A 141 -23.14 -4.14 -1.81
C ILE A 141 -24.51 -4.45 -1.17
N ASP A 142 -24.55 -5.26 -0.13
CA ASP A 142 -25.74 -5.56 0.67
C ASP A 142 -26.28 -4.32 1.41
N LYS A 143 -25.46 -3.29 1.66
CA LYS A 143 -25.88 -2.06 2.34
C LYS A 143 -26.79 -1.20 1.47
N VAL A 144 -26.65 -1.31 0.16
CA VAL A 144 -27.52 -0.61 -0.80
C VAL A 144 -28.73 -1.44 -1.24
N ALA A 145 -28.81 -2.72 -0.87
CA ALA A 145 -29.96 -3.56 -1.13
C ALA A 145 -31.19 -3.06 -0.34
N VAL A 146 -32.36 -3.03 -0.98
CA VAL A 146 -33.62 -2.57 -0.39
C VAL A 146 -34.46 -3.79 -0.05
N SER A 147 -34.44 -4.20 1.23
CA SER A 147 -35.25 -5.32 1.68
C SER A 147 -36.74 -5.01 1.58
N SER A 148 -37.51 -5.88 0.88
CA SER A 148 -38.97 -5.79 0.76
C SER A 148 -39.73 -6.19 2.04
N ALA A 149 -39.01 -6.73 3.04
CA ALA A 149 -39.58 -7.37 4.22
C ALA A 149 -39.62 -6.45 5.46
N GLY A 150 -40.08 -5.21 5.36
CA GLY A 150 -40.28 -4.51 6.65
C GLY A 150 -40.42 -3.00 6.68
N SER A 151 -40.36 -2.28 5.61
CA SER A 151 -40.67 -0.85 5.64
C SER A 151 -41.60 -0.46 4.50
N SER A 152 -42.71 0.17 4.87
CA SER A 152 -43.67 0.78 3.94
C SER A 152 -43.10 2.01 3.19
N ARG A 153 -41.79 2.27 3.26
CA ARG A 153 -41.04 3.27 2.51
C ARG A 153 -39.80 2.62 1.92
N GLN A 154 -39.83 2.42 0.60
CA GLN A 154 -38.59 2.24 -0.16
C GLN A 154 -37.67 3.40 0.22
N ASP A 155 -36.39 3.09 0.58
CA ASP A 155 -35.39 4.11 0.82
C ASP A 155 -34.87 4.61 -0.54
N PRO A 156 -35.33 5.78 -1.03
CA PRO A 156 -34.96 6.26 -2.36
C PRO A 156 -33.46 6.49 -2.51
N SER A 157 -32.76 6.70 -1.38
CA SER A 157 -31.32 6.94 -1.41
C SER A 157 -30.55 5.69 -1.77
N LYS A 158 -30.94 4.52 -1.25
CA LYS A 158 -30.28 3.24 -1.55
C LYS A 158 -30.51 2.80 -3.00
N GLU A 159 -31.74 2.97 -3.50
CA GLU A 159 -32.02 2.69 -4.91
C GLU A 159 -31.28 3.65 -5.83
N GLY A 160 -31.15 4.93 -5.45
CA GLY A 160 -30.36 5.93 -6.15
C GLY A 160 -28.91 5.49 -6.34
N VAL A 161 -28.25 5.04 -5.27
CA VAL A 161 -26.86 4.54 -5.34
C VAL A 161 -26.74 3.34 -6.29
N GLN A 162 -27.70 2.40 -6.27
CA GLN A 162 -27.68 1.27 -7.21
C GLN A 162 -27.81 1.74 -8.66
N ARG A 163 -28.65 2.74 -8.92
CA ARG A 163 -28.81 3.32 -10.26
C ARG A 163 -27.59 4.10 -10.73
N ASP A 164 -26.84 4.72 -9.79
CA ASP A 164 -25.58 5.42 -10.08
C ASP A 164 -24.43 4.43 -10.39
N LEU A 165 -24.43 3.25 -9.77
CA LEU A 165 -23.47 2.19 -10.06
C LEU A 165 -23.71 1.51 -11.43
N LEU A 166 -24.97 1.47 -11.87
CA LEU A 166 -25.38 0.72 -13.05
C LEU A 166 -24.63 1.13 -14.33
N PRO A 167 -24.50 2.42 -14.69
CA PRO A 167 -23.74 2.83 -15.88
C PRO A 167 -22.28 2.37 -15.84
N ILE A 168 -21.67 2.37 -14.66
CA ILE A 168 -20.27 1.95 -14.49
C ILE A 168 -20.12 0.45 -14.75
N VAL A 169 -21.04 -0.36 -14.25
CA VAL A 169 -21.02 -1.82 -14.43
C VAL A 169 -21.49 -2.22 -15.83
N GLU A 170 -22.34 -1.43 -16.45
CA GLU A 170 -22.83 -1.66 -17.83
C GLU A 170 -21.83 -1.30 -18.91
N GLY A 171 -20.89 -0.42 -18.61
CA GLY A 171 -19.93 0.12 -19.53
C GLY A 171 -20.18 1.60 -19.80
N SER A 172 -19.29 2.45 -19.33
CA SER A 172 -19.34 3.90 -19.52
C SER A 172 -17.95 4.52 -19.62
N ASP A 173 -17.92 5.74 -20.11
CA ASP A 173 -16.73 6.55 -20.13
C ASP A 173 -16.58 7.26 -18.78
N VAL A 174 -15.54 6.89 -17.99
CA VAL A 174 -15.25 7.48 -16.69
C VAL A 174 -14.05 8.39 -16.79
N SER A 175 -14.22 9.67 -16.48
CA SER A 175 -13.14 10.64 -16.47
C SER A 175 -12.27 10.47 -15.21
N THR A 176 -10.97 10.35 -15.40
CA THR A 176 -9.99 10.26 -14.31
C THR A 176 -8.95 11.38 -14.45
N LYS A 177 -8.17 11.61 -13.40
CA LYS A 177 -7.05 12.56 -13.44
C LYS A 177 -5.96 12.21 -14.47
N PHE A 178 -5.96 10.99 -15.00
CA PHE A 178 -4.99 10.52 -15.99
C PHE A 178 -5.57 10.41 -17.40
N GLY A 179 -6.86 10.61 -17.57
CA GLY A 179 -7.60 10.49 -18.81
C GLY A 179 -8.90 9.73 -18.63
N THR A 180 -9.67 9.58 -19.71
CA THR A 180 -10.94 8.85 -19.71
C THR A 180 -10.67 7.36 -19.87
N ILE A 181 -11.35 6.53 -19.09
CA ILE A 181 -11.35 5.07 -19.20
C ILE A 181 -12.74 4.55 -19.52
N LYS A 182 -12.80 3.51 -20.35
CA LYS A 182 -14.01 2.75 -20.62
C LYS A 182 -14.10 1.56 -19.69
N THR A 183 -15.29 1.30 -19.15
CA THR A 183 -15.47 0.22 -18.17
C THR A 183 -16.00 -1.07 -18.75
N ASP A 184 -16.25 -1.13 -20.07
CA ASP A 184 -16.84 -2.27 -20.79
C ASP A 184 -16.13 -3.61 -20.58
N HIS A 185 -14.81 -3.59 -20.41
CA HIS A 185 -13.98 -4.79 -20.27
C HIS A 185 -13.38 -4.96 -18.88
N ILE A 186 -13.83 -4.18 -17.89
CA ILE A 186 -13.42 -4.33 -16.51
C ILE A 186 -14.22 -5.46 -15.87
N LEU A 187 -13.54 -6.37 -15.16
CA LEU A 187 -14.20 -7.38 -14.34
C LEU A 187 -14.67 -6.74 -13.03
N PHE A 188 -15.98 -6.78 -12.78
CA PHE A 188 -16.58 -6.33 -11.53
C PHE A 188 -16.84 -7.51 -10.61
N ILE A 189 -16.42 -7.41 -9.36
CA ILE A 189 -16.66 -8.39 -8.30
C ILE A 189 -17.34 -7.65 -7.16
N ALA A 190 -18.61 -7.97 -6.89
CA ALA A 190 -19.33 -7.41 -5.76
C ALA A 190 -19.32 -8.40 -4.59
N ALA A 191 -19.09 -7.89 -3.38
CA ALA A 191 -19.13 -8.64 -2.14
C ALA A 191 -20.14 -8.02 -1.17
N GLY A 192 -20.79 -8.85 -0.35
CA GLY A 192 -21.69 -8.43 0.70
C GLY A 192 -22.05 -9.58 1.61
N ALA A 193 -22.32 -9.27 2.88
CA ALA A 193 -22.66 -10.26 3.88
C ALA A 193 -24.11 -10.77 3.75
N PHE A 194 -25.03 -9.93 3.27
CA PHE A 194 -26.46 -10.25 3.07
C PHE A 194 -27.15 -10.88 4.29
N HIS A 195 -26.79 -10.49 5.52
CA HIS A 195 -27.41 -11.00 6.75
C HIS A 195 -28.88 -10.56 6.89
N ILE A 196 -29.20 -9.34 6.48
CA ILE A 196 -30.55 -8.74 6.62
C ILE A 196 -31.27 -8.71 5.27
N SER A 197 -30.54 -8.44 4.21
CA SER A 197 -31.02 -8.39 2.81
C SER A 197 -30.57 -9.64 2.06
N LYS A 198 -31.11 -9.81 0.85
CA LYS A 198 -30.75 -10.90 -0.08
C LYS A 198 -30.21 -10.29 -1.37
N PRO A 199 -29.41 -11.03 -2.14
CA PRO A 199 -29.01 -10.58 -3.49
C PRO A 199 -30.20 -10.25 -4.41
N SER A 200 -31.38 -10.86 -4.16
CA SER A 200 -32.63 -10.56 -4.85
C SER A 200 -33.26 -9.21 -4.49
N ASP A 201 -32.77 -8.54 -3.47
CA ASP A 201 -33.23 -7.23 -3.03
C ASP A 201 -32.47 -6.07 -3.73
N LEU A 202 -31.48 -6.41 -4.56
CA LEU A 202 -30.89 -5.48 -5.52
C LEU A 202 -31.83 -5.25 -6.68
N ILE A 203 -31.73 -4.10 -7.36
CA ILE A 203 -32.56 -3.83 -8.55
C ILE A 203 -32.30 -4.88 -9.64
N PRO A 204 -33.33 -5.26 -10.43
CA PRO A 204 -33.19 -6.35 -11.43
C PRO A 204 -32.07 -6.14 -12.43
N GLU A 205 -31.83 -4.90 -12.85
CA GLU A 205 -30.79 -4.53 -13.79
C GLU A 205 -29.39 -4.86 -13.23
N LEU A 206 -29.16 -4.50 -11.96
CA LEU A 206 -27.88 -4.78 -11.29
C LEU A 206 -27.69 -6.27 -11.06
N GLN A 207 -28.75 -7.01 -10.70
CA GLN A 207 -28.70 -8.47 -10.58
C GLN A 207 -28.29 -9.14 -11.91
N GLY A 208 -28.75 -8.61 -13.03
CA GLY A 208 -28.41 -9.09 -14.37
C GLY A 208 -26.93 -8.90 -14.72
N ARG A 209 -26.27 -7.91 -14.11
CA ARG A 209 -24.83 -7.64 -14.30
C ARG A 209 -23.93 -8.48 -13.40
N PHE A 210 -24.49 -9.07 -12.32
CA PHE A 210 -23.81 -10.03 -11.43
C PHE A 210 -24.48 -11.40 -11.49
N PRO A 211 -24.43 -12.10 -12.64
CA PRO A 211 -25.13 -13.37 -12.82
C PRO A 211 -24.50 -14.52 -12.06
N LEU A 212 -23.19 -14.45 -11.82
CA LEU A 212 -22.46 -15.48 -11.09
C LEU A 212 -22.49 -15.16 -9.59
N ARG A 213 -22.93 -16.15 -8.80
CA ARG A 213 -23.00 -16.03 -7.34
C ARG A 213 -22.16 -17.11 -6.70
N VAL A 214 -21.32 -16.72 -5.77
CA VAL A 214 -20.45 -17.62 -5.01
C VAL A 214 -20.70 -17.36 -3.53
N ASN A 215 -21.03 -18.39 -2.78
CA ASN A 215 -21.08 -18.32 -1.34
C ASN A 215 -19.71 -18.70 -0.79
N LEU A 216 -19.23 -17.93 0.18
CA LEU A 216 -18.02 -18.27 0.92
C LEU A 216 -18.40 -19.06 2.16
N ASP A 217 -17.67 -20.14 2.43
CA ASP A 217 -17.83 -20.93 3.64
C ASP A 217 -17.20 -20.20 4.83
N SER A 218 -17.72 -20.46 6.03
CA SER A 218 -17.11 -19.99 7.27
C SER A 218 -15.72 -20.59 7.48
N LEU A 219 -14.82 -19.81 8.07
CA LEU A 219 -13.45 -20.27 8.32
C LEU A 219 -13.43 -21.31 9.44
N ASP A 220 -12.83 -22.46 9.17
CA ASP A 220 -12.56 -23.52 10.14
C ASP A 220 -11.26 -23.24 10.94
N GLU A 221 -10.97 -24.11 11.90
CA GLU A 221 -9.78 -24.02 12.75
C GLU A 221 -8.48 -24.04 11.92
N ASP A 222 -8.41 -24.90 10.92
CA ASP A 222 -7.22 -25.03 10.08
C ASP A 222 -6.99 -23.80 9.21
N ALA A 223 -8.04 -23.25 8.60
CA ALA A 223 -7.95 -22.01 7.83
C ALA A 223 -7.53 -20.83 8.71
N LEU A 224 -8.09 -20.69 9.91
CA LEU A 224 -7.72 -19.65 10.87
C LEU A 224 -6.26 -19.78 11.33
N TYR A 225 -5.81 -21.01 11.58
CA TYR A 225 -4.40 -21.30 11.90
C TYR A 225 -3.47 -20.93 10.74
N GLU A 226 -3.85 -21.24 9.50
CA GLU A 226 -3.08 -20.85 8.32
C GLU A 226 -2.99 -19.35 8.14
N ILE A 227 -4.08 -18.62 8.38
CA ILE A 227 -4.12 -17.15 8.35
C ILE A 227 -3.17 -16.53 9.39
N LEU A 228 -3.02 -17.17 10.56
CA LEU A 228 -2.08 -16.71 11.58
C LEU A 228 -0.62 -16.92 11.19
N THR A 229 -0.32 -18.01 10.49
CA THR A 229 1.07 -18.50 10.33
C THR A 229 1.68 -18.27 8.96
N LYS A 230 0.93 -18.45 7.86
CA LYS A 230 1.47 -18.46 6.50
C LYS A 230 1.77 -17.09 5.89
N PRO A 231 0.97 -16.03 6.08
CA PRO A 231 1.24 -14.74 5.42
C PRO A 231 2.55 -14.13 5.90
N LYS A 232 3.33 -13.53 4.97
CA LYS A 232 4.57 -12.81 5.33
C LYS A 232 4.34 -11.69 6.34
N ASN A 233 3.22 -11.00 6.22
CA ASN A 233 2.78 -9.96 7.15
C ASN A 233 1.61 -10.49 7.99
N SER A 234 1.80 -11.66 8.61
CA SER A 234 0.80 -12.23 9.51
C SER A 234 0.61 -11.35 10.75
N LEU A 235 -0.56 -11.45 11.36
CA LEU A 235 -0.89 -10.73 12.59
C LEU A 235 0.14 -10.96 13.70
N LEU A 236 0.63 -12.20 13.83
CA LEU A 236 1.70 -12.54 14.79
C LEU A 236 2.98 -11.77 14.53
N ASN A 237 3.40 -11.66 13.26
CA ASN A 237 4.61 -10.92 12.89
C ASN A 237 4.45 -9.42 13.13
N GLN A 238 3.24 -8.89 12.98
CA GLN A 238 2.94 -7.49 13.29
C GLN A 238 3.10 -7.22 14.79
N TYR A 239 2.51 -8.06 15.66
CA TYR A 239 2.66 -7.90 17.12
C TYR A 239 4.08 -8.14 17.61
N LYS A 240 4.79 -9.13 17.05
CA LYS A 240 6.23 -9.32 17.33
C LYS A 240 7.05 -8.08 16.98
N ALA A 241 6.82 -7.49 15.82
CA ALA A 241 7.51 -6.29 15.39
C ALA A 241 7.15 -5.08 16.28
N LEU A 242 5.87 -4.94 16.66
CA LEU A 242 5.41 -3.87 17.54
C LEU A 242 6.12 -3.93 18.91
N LEU A 243 6.08 -5.09 19.57
CA LEU A 243 6.70 -5.28 20.88
C LEU A 243 8.22 -5.25 20.86
N SER A 244 8.84 -5.60 19.73
CA SER A 244 10.29 -5.50 19.58
C SER A 244 10.81 -4.06 19.62
N VAL A 245 9.97 -3.05 19.35
CA VAL A 245 10.34 -1.62 19.49
C VAL A 245 10.62 -1.28 20.94
N GLU A 246 9.86 -1.89 21.87
CA GLU A 246 10.06 -1.75 23.33
C GLU A 246 11.05 -2.80 23.89
N GLU A 247 11.80 -3.46 23.02
CA GLU A 247 12.76 -4.53 23.38
C GLU A 247 12.12 -5.73 24.10
N VAL A 248 10.83 -5.99 23.86
CA VAL A 248 10.10 -7.17 24.36
C VAL A 248 10.09 -8.26 23.29
N GLU A 249 10.59 -9.44 23.61
CA GLU A 249 10.59 -10.60 22.71
C GLU A 249 9.31 -11.42 22.91
N LEU A 250 8.53 -11.60 21.84
CA LEU A 250 7.27 -12.36 21.85
C LEU A 250 7.40 -13.63 21.02
N GLU A 251 7.10 -14.78 21.63
CA GLU A 251 7.02 -16.07 20.95
C GLU A 251 5.67 -16.75 21.21
N PHE A 252 5.23 -17.56 20.25
CA PHE A 252 4.01 -18.36 20.36
C PHE A 252 4.36 -19.82 20.14
N ASN A 253 3.90 -20.68 21.04
CA ASN A 253 3.95 -22.11 20.85
C ASN A 253 2.89 -22.55 19.83
N ASP A 254 3.14 -23.61 19.09
CA ASP A 254 2.20 -24.11 18.07
C ASP A 254 0.84 -24.51 18.69
N ASP A 255 0.84 -25.14 19.86
CA ASP A 255 -0.37 -25.49 20.61
C ASP A 255 -1.18 -24.26 21.00
N ALA A 256 -0.53 -23.15 21.32
CA ALA A 256 -1.20 -21.86 21.60
C ALA A 256 -1.89 -21.32 20.35
N LEU A 257 -1.23 -21.38 19.19
CA LEU A 257 -1.79 -20.93 17.91
C LEU A 257 -3.00 -21.77 17.50
N ARG A 258 -2.94 -23.08 17.67
CA ARG A 258 -4.08 -23.99 17.48
C ARG A 258 -5.23 -23.62 18.43
N GLN A 259 -4.94 -23.37 19.70
CA GLN A 259 -5.96 -22.98 20.67
C GLN A 259 -6.60 -21.64 20.34
N ILE A 260 -5.83 -20.63 19.89
CA ILE A 260 -6.35 -19.36 19.42
C ILE A 260 -7.31 -19.57 18.23
N ALA A 261 -6.91 -20.36 17.23
CA ALA A 261 -7.74 -20.67 16.06
C ALA A 261 -9.06 -21.34 16.47
N LYS A 262 -8.99 -22.33 17.36
CA LYS A 262 -10.14 -23.06 17.89
C LYS A 262 -11.12 -22.16 18.67
N LEU A 263 -10.60 -21.31 19.56
CA LEU A 263 -11.44 -20.37 20.31
C LEU A 263 -12.08 -19.36 19.37
N THR A 264 -11.35 -18.86 18.39
CA THR A 264 -11.86 -17.94 17.38
C THR A 264 -13.00 -18.55 16.57
N GLN A 265 -12.85 -19.78 16.09
CA GLN A 265 -13.91 -20.51 15.38
C GLN A 265 -15.14 -20.70 16.26
N SER A 266 -14.94 -21.19 17.49
CA SER A 266 -16.04 -21.40 18.43
C SER A 266 -16.79 -20.11 18.73
N THR A 267 -16.09 -18.98 18.83
CA THR A 267 -16.71 -17.67 19.09
C THR A 267 -17.48 -17.17 17.85
N ASN A 268 -16.93 -17.35 16.65
CA ASN A 268 -17.64 -17.03 15.39
C ASN A 268 -18.93 -17.83 15.23
N GLN A 269 -18.95 -19.09 15.69
CA GLN A 269 -20.15 -19.93 15.66
C GLN A 269 -21.23 -19.54 16.68
N LYS A 270 -20.83 -18.99 17.84
CA LYS A 270 -21.75 -18.63 18.93
C LYS A 270 -22.30 -17.22 18.81
N VAL A 271 -21.49 -16.32 18.26
CA VAL A 271 -21.83 -14.91 18.13
C VAL A 271 -21.97 -14.59 16.62
N GLU A 272 -21.75 -13.37 16.21
CA GLU A 272 -21.73 -13.00 14.81
C GLU A 272 -20.43 -13.49 14.16
N ASP A 273 -20.53 -14.19 13.00
CA ASP A 273 -19.34 -14.62 12.23
C ASP A 273 -18.74 -13.41 11.51
N ILE A 274 -17.63 -12.90 12.04
CA ILE A 274 -16.82 -11.84 11.42
C ILE A 274 -15.54 -12.38 10.76
N GLY A 275 -15.46 -13.69 10.60
CA GLY A 275 -14.34 -14.37 9.95
C GLY A 275 -13.01 -14.15 10.65
N ALA A 276 -11.97 -13.92 9.84
CA ALA A 276 -10.61 -13.71 10.34
C ALA A 276 -10.41 -12.40 11.13
N ARG A 277 -11.32 -11.43 11.04
CA ARG A 277 -11.23 -10.21 11.86
C ARG A 277 -11.25 -10.53 13.35
N ARG A 278 -11.94 -11.60 13.75
CA ARG A 278 -11.98 -12.08 15.15
C ARG A 278 -10.58 -12.45 15.68
N LEU A 279 -9.68 -12.94 14.83
CA LEU A 279 -8.31 -13.22 15.25
C LEU A 279 -7.60 -11.98 15.79
N HIS A 280 -7.86 -10.80 15.17
CA HIS A 280 -7.27 -9.55 15.65
C HIS A 280 -7.71 -9.22 17.06
N THR A 281 -9.02 -9.23 17.32
CA THR A 281 -9.57 -8.92 18.66
C THR A 281 -9.16 -9.94 19.70
N VAL A 282 -9.09 -11.22 19.33
CA VAL A 282 -8.64 -12.31 20.22
C VAL A 282 -7.17 -12.11 20.62
N ILE A 283 -6.29 -11.83 19.66
CA ILE A 283 -4.85 -11.61 19.95
C ILE A 283 -4.63 -10.30 20.70
N GLU A 284 -5.35 -9.23 20.33
CA GLU A 284 -5.31 -7.96 21.04
C GLU A 284 -5.66 -8.15 22.52
N LYS A 285 -6.75 -8.88 22.81
CA LYS A 285 -7.15 -9.17 24.17
C LYS A 285 -6.15 -10.08 24.91
N LEU A 286 -5.58 -11.05 24.23
CA LEU A 286 -4.54 -11.93 24.79
C LEU A 286 -3.30 -11.15 25.22
N LEU A 287 -2.88 -10.17 24.40
CA LEU A 287 -1.66 -9.41 24.59
C LEU A 287 -1.87 -8.06 25.29
N GLU A 288 -3.09 -7.72 25.70
CA GLU A 288 -3.46 -6.42 26.27
C GLU A 288 -2.52 -5.99 27.42
N ASP A 289 -2.29 -6.86 28.41
CA ASP A 289 -1.43 -6.56 29.56
C ASP A 289 0.03 -6.40 29.16
N ILE A 290 0.52 -7.25 28.21
CA ILE A 290 1.90 -7.21 27.75
C ILE A 290 2.14 -5.95 26.93
N SER A 291 1.17 -5.56 26.09
CA SER A 291 1.27 -4.37 25.26
C SER A 291 1.15 -3.09 26.08
N PHE A 292 0.29 -3.08 27.11
CA PHE A 292 0.10 -1.91 27.98
C PHE A 292 1.31 -1.61 28.87
N ASN A 293 1.94 -2.65 29.39
CA ASN A 293 3.11 -2.53 30.27
C ASN A 293 4.42 -2.84 29.57
N ALA A 294 4.50 -2.66 28.24
CA ALA A 294 5.65 -3.07 27.46
C ALA A 294 6.96 -2.37 27.89
N ASP A 295 6.88 -1.12 28.34
CA ASP A 295 8.00 -0.34 28.87
C ASP A 295 8.61 -0.94 30.17
N GLU A 296 7.75 -1.53 31.03
CA GLU A 296 8.17 -2.23 32.25
C GLU A 296 8.78 -3.61 31.95
N TYR A 297 8.45 -4.20 30.80
CA TYR A 297 8.88 -5.52 30.40
C TYR A 297 10.10 -5.53 29.46
N LYS A 298 10.78 -4.41 29.33
CA LYS A 298 11.96 -4.23 28.49
C LYS A 298 13.02 -5.31 28.75
N GLY A 299 13.49 -5.94 27.68
CA GLY A 299 14.47 -7.03 27.73
C GLY A 299 13.93 -8.38 28.18
N GLN A 300 12.62 -8.51 28.41
CA GLN A 300 11.99 -9.78 28.78
C GLN A 300 11.52 -10.53 27.53
N LYS A 301 11.42 -11.87 27.71
CA LYS A 301 10.89 -12.78 26.69
C LYS A 301 9.57 -13.38 27.19
N PHE A 302 8.51 -13.18 26.42
CA PHE A 302 7.21 -13.78 26.66
C PHE A 302 6.96 -14.93 25.70
N ILE A 303 6.61 -16.10 26.27
CA ILE A 303 6.23 -17.29 25.50
C ILE A 303 4.73 -17.50 25.75
N ILE A 304 3.94 -17.37 24.71
CA ILE A 304 2.50 -17.60 24.77
C ILE A 304 2.27 -19.12 24.67
N THR A 305 1.76 -19.68 25.71
CA THR A 305 1.43 -21.11 25.82
C THR A 305 -0.09 -21.30 25.73
N LYS A 306 -0.51 -22.55 25.50
CA LYS A 306 -1.93 -22.91 25.47
C LYS A 306 -2.65 -22.59 26.79
N GLU A 307 -1.98 -22.85 27.92
CA GLU A 307 -2.52 -22.59 29.25
C GLU A 307 -2.80 -21.10 29.46
N LEU A 308 -1.90 -20.22 29.01
CA LEU A 308 -2.08 -18.77 29.06
C LEU A 308 -3.25 -18.32 28.19
N VAL A 309 -3.41 -18.93 27.02
CA VAL A 309 -4.56 -18.66 26.12
C VAL A 309 -5.87 -19.06 26.79
N ASP A 310 -5.93 -20.25 27.40
CA ASP A 310 -7.12 -20.73 28.09
C ASP A 310 -7.44 -19.89 29.33
N GLU A 311 -6.45 -19.47 30.09
CA GLU A 311 -6.62 -18.60 31.27
C GLU A 311 -7.21 -17.24 30.88
N LYS A 312 -6.62 -16.59 29.87
CA LYS A 312 -7.01 -15.24 29.47
C LYS A 312 -8.30 -15.16 28.66
N LEU A 313 -8.52 -16.12 27.78
CA LEU A 313 -9.60 -16.09 26.79
C LEU A 313 -10.71 -17.11 27.04
N GLY A 314 -10.42 -18.22 27.75
CA GLY A 314 -11.35 -19.31 27.91
C GLY A 314 -12.71 -18.91 28.48
N GLN A 315 -12.71 -18.07 29.52
CA GLN A 315 -13.95 -17.58 30.12
C GLN A 315 -14.70 -16.58 29.24
N ILE A 316 -13.95 -15.71 28.51
CA ILE A 316 -14.53 -14.69 27.63
C ILE A 316 -15.22 -15.36 26.44
N CYS A 317 -14.56 -16.36 25.81
CA CYS A 317 -15.11 -17.09 24.66
C CYS A 317 -16.27 -18.05 25.03
N GLN A 318 -16.44 -18.42 26.31
CA GLN A 318 -17.55 -19.24 26.75
C GLN A 318 -18.82 -18.44 27.04
N ASP A 319 -18.69 -17.19 27.45
CA ASP A 319 -19.79 -16.29 27.79
C ASP A 319 -20.17 -15.48 26.54
N GLU A 320 -21.36 -15.75 25.98
CA GLU A 320 -21.83 -15.10 24.74
C GLU A 320 -21.93 -13.58 24.88
N ASP A 321 -22.36 -13.07 26.01
CA ASP A 321 -22.48 -11.63 26.25
C ASP A 321 -21.10 -10.98 26.33
N ARG A 322 -20.15 -11.60 27.04
CA ARG A 322 -18.78 -11.10 27.11
C ARG A 322 -18.07 -11.20 25.74
N ALA A 323 -18.24 -12.30 25.03
CA ALA A 323 -17.66 -12.47 23.69
C ALA A 323 -18.16 -11.41 22.70
N LYS A 324 -19.45 -11.03 22.79
CA LYS A 324 -20.05 -10.01 21.93
C LYS A 324 -19.51 -8.61 22.15
N TYR A 325 -19.15 -8.25 23.39
CA TYR A 325 -18.72 -6.90 23.75
C TYR A 325 -17.20 -6.75 23.84
N ILE A 326 -16.45 -7.83 23.99
CA ILE A 326 -15.00 -7.80 24.23
C ILE A 326 -14.23 -8.30 23.01
N LEU A 327 -14.77 -9.27 22.27
CA LEU A 327 -14.20 -9.88 21.08
C LEU A 327 -15.04 -9.56 19.83
#